data_8de27c382ed009f5627cd7d86fe7dcc8
#
_entry.id   8de27c382ed009f5627cd7d86fe7dcc8
#
_cell.length_a   1.000
_cell.length_b   1.000
_cell.length_c   1.000
_cell.angle_alpha   90.00
_cell.angle_beta   90.00
_cell.angle_gamma   90.00
#
_symmetry.space_group_name_H-M   'P 1'
#
loop_
_entity.id
_entity.type
_entity.pdbx_description
1 polymer ?
#
loop_
_entity_poly.entity_id
_entity_poly.type
_entity_poly.pdbx_seq_one_letter_code
_entity_poly.pdbx_strand_id
1 'polypeptide(L)'
;MTGATAPTQGSWRRALWGGLLSLISSGLGQIYAGSWRLGIALYVAEWALEIVMIALTWVTPPTPLPFAVVAGVFIAFRLAVAIDAAYRIRMHSIRGPVPWNRSAWFAAIVMACIDAGVTFGIAPRDTVGWKTYSIPSASDMPTLLPGDYIGVDVRRPGVAPAYGDMVVFRLPADPQVDYIKRVVGLPGDHVQMRQGVVYLNHKPIPREPAGLSIMSSTPANAGFKQYRETLPNGRTYFVLEMSDNSAINNTIEYEVPPDSLFVLGDNRDDSLDSRLLGSFGYVPIANVIGTARTVYWAHDPFRMLSRVE
;
A
#
# COMPACT_ATOMS: atom_id res chain seq x y z
N MET A 1 1.49 66.00 -23.42
CA MET A 1 2.09 64.69 -23.79
C MET A 1 2.37 63.95 -22.49
N THR A 2 1.46 63.10 -22.10
CA THR A 2 1.59 62.28 -20.88
C THR A 2 2.28 60.96 -21.29
N GLY A 3 3.57 60.89 -20.93
CA GLY A 3 4.37 59.68 -21.14
C GLY A 3 3.81 58.50 -20.35
N ALA A 4 3.22 57.55 -21.05
CA ALA A 4 2.87 56.26 -20.47
C ALA A 4 4.15 55.51 -20.14
N THR A 5 4.52 55.47 -18.87
CA THR A 5 5.63 54.63 -18.39
C THR A 5 5.24 53.17 -18.58
N ALA A 6 6.02 52.43 -19.37
CA ALA A 6 5.88 51.02 -19.56
C ALA A 6 5.81 50.26 -18.20
N PRO A 7 4.97 49.26 -18.05
CA PRO A 7 4.88 48.53 -16.79
C PRO A 7 6.22 47.85 -16.50
N THR A 8 6.84 48.21 -15.37
CA THR A 8 8.06 47.55 -14.92
C THR A 8 7.75 46.09 -14.58
N GLN A 9 8.37 45.17 -15.31
CA GLN A 9 8.24 43.73 -15.05
C GLN A 9 8.67 43.38 -13.62
N GLY A 10 7.88 42.58 -12.91
CA GLY A 10 8.24 42.11 -11.59
C GLY A 10 9.56 41.31 -11.60
N SER A 11 10.34 41.37 -10.51
CA SER A 11 11.63 40.69 -10.47
C SER A 11 11.42 39.17 -10.58
N TRP A 12 12.25 38.50 -11.39
CA TRP A 12 12.22 37.04 -11.56
C TRP A 12 12.37 36.30 -10.23
N ARG A 13 13.13 36.83 -9.27
CA ARG A 13 13.30 36.28 -7.93
C ARG A 13 11.98 36.20 -7.17
N ARG A 14 11.16 37.26 -7.24
CA ARG A 14 9.83 37.29 -6.60
C ARG A 14 8.88 36.28 -7.25
N ALA A 15 8.92 36.18 -8.59
CA ALA A 15 8.12 35.19 -9.32
C ALA A 15 8.48 33.76 -8.92
N LEU A 16 9.76 33.47 -8.79
CA LEU A 16 10.27 32.17 -8.38
C LEU A 16 9.84 31.83 -6.95
N TRP A 17 9.95 32.78 -6.03
CA TRP A 17 9.46 32.60 -4.65
C TRP A 17 7.95 32.34 -4.58
N GLY A 18 7.15 33.06 -5.36
CA GLY A 18 5.70 32.81 -5.42
C GLY A 18 5.36 31.44 -5.95
N GLY A 19 6.08 30.97 -6.97
CA GLY A 19 5.93 29.61 -7.48
C GLY A 19 6.31 28.56 -6.41
N LEU A 20 7.46 28.71 -5.74
CA LEU A 20 7.90 27.82 -4.67
C LEU A 20 6.91 27.76 -3.50
N LEU A 21 6.36 28.91 -3.08
CA LEU A 21 5.34 28.94 -2.03
C LEU A 21 4.09 28.12 -2.42
N SER A 22 3.67 28.19 -3.70
CA SER A 22 2.53 27.38 -4.18
C SER A 22 2.83 25.90 -4.32
N LEU A 23 4.12 25.50 -4.39
CA LEU A 23 4.50 24.08 -4.33
C LEU A 23 4.45 23.55 -2.90
N ILE A 24 4.66 24.39 -1.90
CA ILE A 24 4.55 24.01 -0.47
C ILE A 24 3.09 23.83 -0.10
N SER A 25 2.23 24.81 -0.43
CA SER A 25 0.78 24.73 -0.23
C SER A 25 0.08 25.53 -1.34
N SER A 26 -0.85 24.89 -2.03
CA SER A 26 -1.54 25.50 -3.17
C SER A 26 -2.23 26.79 -2.78
N GLY A 27 -1.98 27.85 -3.54
CA GLY A 27 -2.55 29.16 -3.30
C GLY A 27 -1.70 30.13 -2.47
N LEU A 28 -0.63 29.67 -1.77
CA LEU A 28 0.27 30.57 -1.02
C LEU A 28 0.95 31.59 -1.93
N GLY A 29 1.36 31.18 -3.13
CA GLY A 29 1.95 32.09 -4.11
C GLY A 29 0.99 33.14 -4.62
N GLN A 30 -0.30 32.83 -4.75
CA GLN A 30 -1.36 33.78 -5.12
C GLN A 30 -1.64 34.76 -3.97
N ILE A 31 -1.62 34.29 -2.73
CA ILE A 31 -1.70 35.19 -1.54
C ILE A 31 -0.51 36.12 -1.53
N TYR A 32 0.68 35.58 -1.78
CA TYR A 32 1.91 36.40 -1.91
C TYR A 32 1.83 37.40 -3.06
N ALA A 33 1.14 37.06 -4.15
CA ALA A 33 0.85 37.99 -5.27
C ALA A 33 -0.25 38.98 -5.00
N GLY A 34 -0.83 39.03 -3.78
CA GLY A 34 -1.93 39.93 -3.40
C GLY A 34 -3.32 39.43 -3.80
N SER A 35 -3.44 38.26 -4.39
CA SER A 35 -4.71 37.62 -4.85
C SER A 35 -5.23 36.63 -3.81
N TRP A 36 -5.47 37.05 -2.58
CA TRP A 36 -5.78 36.20 -1.45
C TRP A 36 -7.05 35.33 -1.65
N ARG A 37 -8.10 35.88 -2.31
CA ARG A 37 -9.34 35.14 -2.61
C ARG A 37 -9.06 33.96 -3.53
N LEU A 38 -8.25 34.17 -4.57
CA LEU A 38 -7.85 33.11 -5.48
C LEU A 38 -6.98 32.08 -4.76
N GLY A 39 -6.05 32.53 -3.90
CA GLY A 39 -5.21 31.64 -3.13
C GLY A 39 -6.02 30.70 -2.22
N ILE A 40 -7.00 31.22 -1.50
CA ILE A 40 -7.92 30.39 -0.70
C ILE A 40 -8.75 29.45 -1.58
N ALA A 41 -9.27 29.93 -2.70
CA ALA A 41 -10.06 29.09 -3.61
C ALA A 41 -9.26 27.92 -4.17
N LEU A 42 -7.99 28.12 -4.54
CA LEU A 42 -7.09 27.07 -5.01
C LEU A 42 -6.74 26.08 -3.90
N TYR A 43 -6.56 26.55 -2.68
CA TYR A 43 -6.35 25.70 -1.51
C TYR A 43 -7.55 24.79 -1.23
N VAL A 44 -8.76 25.36 -1.24
CA VAL A 44 -10.00 24.59 -1.07
C VAL A 44 -10.19 23.58 -2.22
N ALA A 45 -9.83 23.97 -3.46
CA ALA A 45 -9.89 23.07 -4.60
C ALA A 45 -8.91 21.89 -4.47
N GLU A 46 -7.72 22.11 -3.95
CA GLU A 46 -6.77 21.05 -3.63
C GLU A 46 -7.35 20.06 -2.62
N TRP A 47 -7.94 20.52 -1.53
CA TRP A 47 -8.60 19.68 -0.54
C TRP A 47 -9.79 18.89 -1.11
N ALA A 48 -10.59 19.55 -1.95
CA ALA A 48 -11.68 18.85 -2.65
C ALA A 48 -11.13 17.73 -3.56
N LEU A 49 -10.03 17.99 -4.25
CA LEU A 49 -9.36 16.99 -5.08
C LEU A 49 -8.83 15.83 -4.21
N GLU A 50 -8.20 16.11 -3.07
CA GLU A 50 -7.74 15.07 -2.14
C GLU A 50 -8.88 14.21 -1.61
N ILE A 51 -10.00 14.81 -1.22
CA ILE A 51 -11.19 14.08 -0.76
C ILE A 51 -11.72 13.16 -1.86
N VAL A 52 -11.84 13.66 -3.10
CA VAL A 52 -12.27 12.85 -4.25
C VAL A 52 -11.30 11.70 -4.48
N MET A 53 -10.01 11.94 -4.37
CA MET A 53 -8.98 10.94 -4.57
C MET A 53 -9.01 9.86 -3.48
N ILE A 54 -9.19 10.24 -2.22
CA ILE A 54 -9.40 9.30 -1.11
C ILE A 54 -10.68 8.48 -1.38
N ALA A 55 -11.79 9.12 -1.76
CA ALA A 55 -13.03 8.43 -2.08
C ALA A 55 -12.86 7.42 -3.23
N LEU A 56 -12.11 7.76 -4.27
CA LEU A 56 -11.80 6.84 -5.37
C LEU A 56 -11.00 5.62 -4.91
N THR A 57 -10.07 5.77 -3.95
CA THR A 57 -9.34 4.62 -3.39
C THR A 57 -10.24 3.65 -2.64
N TRP A 58 -11.41 4.09 -2.15
CA TRP A 58 -12.40 3.21 -1.52
C TRP A 58 -13.21 2.40 -2.53
N VAL A 59 -13.39 2.92 -3.73
CA VAL A 59 -14.24 2.31 -4.77
C VAL A 59 -13.42 1.43 -5.72
N THR A 60 -12.18 1.81 -6.00
CA THR A 60 -11.33 1.08 -6.96
C THR A 60 -10.43 0.07 -6.26
N PRO A 61 -10.20 -1.13 -6.85
CA PRO A 61 -9.17 -2.01 -6.36
C PRO A 61 -7.81 -1.33 -6.46
N PRO A 62 -6.89 -1.58 -5.51
CA PRO A 62 -5.57 -0.97 -5.52
C PRO A 62 -4.73 -1.60 -6.63
N THR A 63 -4.73 -0.92 -7.74
CA THR A 63 -3.78 -1.21 -8.82
C THR A 63 -2.81 -0.04 -8.93
N PRO A 64 -1.56 -0.26 -9.35
CA PRO A 64 -0.59 0.82 -9.46
C PRO A 64 -1.03 1.93 -10.42
N LEU A 65 -1.85 1.59 -11.42
CA LEU A 65 -2.30 2.54 -12.44
C LEU A 65 -3.20 3.67 -11.88
N PRO A 66 -4.27 3.40 -11.12
CA PRO A 66 -5.04 4.48 -10.49
C PRO A 66 -4.20 5.35 -9.58
N PHE A 67 -3.31 4.75 -8.77
CA PHE A 67 -2.44 5.51 -7.87
C PHE A 67 -1.48 6.43 -8.64
N ALA A 68 -0.87 5.96 -9.73
CA ALA A 68 0.01 6.77 -10.56
C ALA A 68 -0.74 7.91 -11.27
N VAL A 69 -1.96 7.64 -11.78
CA VAL A 69 -2.83 8.66 -12.38
C VAL A 69 -3.18 9.73 -11.34
N VAL A 70 -3.56 9.31 -10.15
CA VAL A 70 -3.89 10.16 -9.01
C VAL A 70 -2.73 11.07 -8.67
N ALA A 71 -1.55 10.50 -8.41
CA ALA A 71 -0.36 11.26 -8.10
C ALA A 71 -0.01 12.22 -9.25
N GLY A 72 -0.14 11.79 -10.49
CA GLY A 72 0.10 12.61 -11.69
C GLY A 72 -0.83 13.82 -11.77
N VAL A 73 -2.13 13.64 -11.53
CA VAL A 73 -3.11 14.74 -11.49
C VAL A 73 -2.79 15.73 -10.38
N PHE A 74 -2.44 15.25 -9.19
CA PHE A 74 -2.08 16.10 -8.06
C PHE A 74 -0.81 16.92 -8.32
N ILE A 75 0.22 16.29 -8.84
CA ILE A 75 1.47 16.96 -9.22
C ILE A 75 1.20 18.00 -10.32
N ALA A 76 0.41 17.65 -11.35
CA ALA A 76 0.07 18.57 -12.43
C ALA A 76 -0.72 19.78 -11.92
N PHE A 77 -1.67 19.57 -11.01
CA PHE A 77 -2.41 20.65 -10.35
C PHE A 77 -1.46 21.59 -9.60
N ARG A 78 -0.61 21.08 -8.73
CA ARG A 78 0.37 21.89 -7.97
C ARG A 78 1.32 22.66 -8.89
N LEU A 79 1.81 22.05 -9.95
CA LEU A 79 2.66 22.71 -10.93
C LEU A 79 1.92 23.82 -11.66
N ALA A 80 0.68 23.60 -12.07
CA ALA A 80 -0.14 24.61 -12.72
C ALA A 80 -0.38 25.84 -11.80
N VAL A 81 -0.70 25.58 -10.53
CA VAL A 81 -0.88 26.64 -9.51
C VAL A 81 0.42 27.41 -9.28
N ALA A 82 1.57 26.73 -9.23
CA ALA A 82 2.88 27.37 -9.05
C ALA A 82 3.26 28.24 -10.27
N ILE A 83 2.99 27.75 -11.48
CA ILE A 83 3.23 28.50 -12.72
C ILE A 83 2.33 29.73 -12.78
N ASP A 84 1.03 29.60 -12.45
CA ASP A 84 0.10 30.75 -12.39
C ASP A 84 0.55 31.81 -11.39
N ALA A 85 1.00 31.41 -10.19
CA ALA A 85 1.54 32.32 -9.18
C ALA A 85 2.76 33.10 -9.72
N ALA A 86 3.73 32.37 -10.30
CA ALA A 86 4.92 32.98 -10.88
C ALA A 86 4.59 33.92 -12.03
N TYR A 87 3.66 33.54 -12.92
CA TYR A 87 3.20 34.35 -14.03
C TYR A 87 2.53 35.66 -13.56
N ARG A 88 1.61 35.56 -12.59
CA ARG A 88 0.91 36.75 -12.02
C ARG A 88 1.88 37.73 -11.41
N ILE A 89 2.85 37.25 -10.64
CA ILE A 89 3.88 38.11 -10.00
C ILE A 89 4.74 38.79 -11.07
N ARG A 90 5.05 38.11 -12.16
CA ARG A 90 5.87 38.65 -13.23
C ARG A 90 5.12 39.69 -14.09
N MET A 91 3.85 39.39 -14.42
CA MET A 91 3.07 40.21 -15.37
C MET A 91 2.34 41.39 -14.69
N HIS A 92 1.85 41.19 -13.47
CA HIS A 92 1.20 42.24 -12.73
C HIS A 92 2.23 42.88 -11.80
N SER A 93 2.89 43.94 -12.28
CA SER A 93 3.83 44.72 -11.48
C SER A 93 3.23 45.06 -10.12
N ILE A 94 3.56 44.28 -9.09
CA ILE A 94 3.20 44.60 -7.72
C ILE A 94 4.07 45.83 -7.35
N ARG A 95 3.49 47.00 -7.49
CA ARG A 95 4.14 48.26 -7.11
C ARG A 95 4.17 48.34 -5.59
N GLY A 96 5.33 48.14 -5.00
CA GLY A 96 5.56 48.23 -3.57
C GLY A 96 5.88 46.92 -2.88
N PRO A 97 6.32 46.95 -1.60
CA PRO A 97 6.41 45.74 -0.80
C PRO A 97 5.01 45.12 -0.74
N VAL A 98 4.90 43.85 -1.07
CA VAL A 98 3.66 43.09 -0.87
C VAL A 98 3.23 43.34 0.57
N PRO A 99 2.07 43.96 0.81
CA PRO A 99 1.61 44.17 2.20
C PRO A 99 1.24 42.77 2.74
N TRP A 100 2.23 42.08 3.25
CA TRP A 100 1.99 40.97 4.12
C TRP A 100 1.37 41.54 5.40
N ASN A 101 0.09 41.84 5.30
CA ASN A 101 -0.66 42.21 6.46
C ASN A 101 -0.75 40.99 7.38
N ARG A 102 -1.05 41.24 8.66
CA ARG A 102 -1.19 40.18 9.66
C ARG A 102 -2.13 39.06 9.20
N SER A 103 -3.12 39.38 8.38
CA SER A 103 -4.10 38.44 7.84
C SER A 103 -3.50 37.46 6.80
N ALA A 104 -2.57 37.88 5.94
CA ALA A 104 -1.91 37.02 4.97
C ALA A 104 -0.94 36.04 5.66
N TRP A 105 -0.18 36.50 6.65
CA TRP A 105 0.64 35.61 7.48
C TRP A 105 -0.21 34.63 8.28
N PHE A 106 -1.31 35.09 8.86
CA PHE A 106 -2.24 34.25 9.59
C PHE A 106 -2.81 33.15 8.68
N ALA A 107 -3.29 33.50 7.47
CA ALA A 107 -3.77 32.53 6.51
C ALA A 107 -2.70 31.50 6.13
N ALA A 108 -1.47 31.94 5.86
CA ALA A 108 -0.36 31.06 5.51
C ALA A 108 -0.01 30.07 6.65
N ILE A 109 0.00 30.57 7.89
CA ILE A 109 0.26 29.71 9.06
C ILE A 109 -0.88 28.72 9.27
N VAL A 110 -2.14 29.12 9.13
CA VAL A 110 -3.30 28.24 9.27
C VAL A 110 -3.26 27.16 8.19
N MET A 111 -2.99 27.50 6.92
CA MET A 111 -2.85 26.53 5.83
C MET A 111 -1.73 25.54 6.12
N ALA A 112 -0.55 26.01 6.53
CA ALA A 112 0.57 25.15 6.87
C ALA A 112 0.29 24.25 8.08
N CYS A 113 -0.44 24.75 9.10
CA CYS A 113 -0.85 23.95 10.25
C CYS A 113 -1.87 22.87 9.87
N ILE A 114 -2.82 23.18 8.97
CA ILE A 114 -3.78 22.20 8.47
C ILE A 114 -3.05 21.12 7.66
N ASP A 115 -2.19 21.52 6.73
CA ASP A 115 -1.40 20.58 5.92
C ASP A 115 -0.51 19.68 6.81
N ALA A 116 0.16 20.26 7.79
CA ALA A 116 0.96 19.51 8.76
C ALA A 116 0.08 18.58 9.63
N GLY A 117 -1.06 19.07 10.12
CA GLY A 117 -1.99 18.30 10.93
C GLY A 117 -2.52 17.08 10.19
N VAL A 118 -2.88 17.22 8.93
CA VAL A 118 -3.34 16.12 8.10
C VAL A 118 -2.19 15.17 7.74
N THR A 119 -1.02 15.70 7.40
CA THR A 119 0.15 14.89 7.03
C THR A 119 0.69 14.09 8.22
N PHE A 120 0.68 14.66 9.43
CA PHE A 120 1.38 14.09 10.59
C PHE A 120 0.48 13.52 11.69
N GLY A 121 -0.84 13.77 11.71
CA GLY A 121 -1.55 13.37 12.91
C GLY A 121 -3.07 13.25 12.92
N ILE A 122 -3.79 13.74 11.95
CA ILE A 122 -5.27 13.75 12.03
C ILE A 122 -5.91 12.68 11.17
N ALA A 123 -5.26 12.21 10.12
CA ALA A 123 -5.71 11.01 9.42
C ALA A 123 -5.14 9.78 10.15
N PRO A 124 -5.96 9.03 10.92
CA PRO A 124 -5.52 7.72 11.37
C PRO A 124 -5.07 6.96 10.12
N ARG A 125 -3.89 6.37 10.16
CA ARG A 125 -3.36 5.56 9.03
C ARG A 125 -4.37 4.52 8.55
N ASP A 126 -5.34 4.20 9.39
CA ASP A 126 -6.43 3.25 9.15
C ASP A 126 -7.66 3.85 8.43
N THR A 127 -7.79 5.18 8.34
CA THR A 127 -8.95 5.82 7.66
C THR A 127 -8.89 5.69 6.15
N VAL A 128 -7.71 5.47 5.58
CA VAL A 128 -7.54 5.25 4.14
C VAL A 128 -7.88 3.80 3.74
N GLY A 129 -8.18 2.92 4.72
CA GLY A 129 -8.50 1.51 4.45
C GLY A 129 -7.31 0.67 4.02
N TRP A 130 -6.09 1.17 4.21
CA TRP A 130 -4.83 0.51 3.88
C TRP A 130 -3.87 0.56 5.04
N LYS A 131 -3.25 -0.60 5.33
CA LYS A 131 -2.11 -0.70 6.23
C LYS A 131 -0.89 -1.16 5.46
N THR A 132 0.28 -0.70 5.90
CA THR A 132 1.56 -1.14 5.33
C THR A 132 2.30 -2.01 6.34
N TYR A 133 2.89 -3.10 5.85
CA TYR A 133 3.69 -4.00 6.64
C TYR A 133 5.02 -4.26 5.95
N SER A 134 6.09 -4.41 6.74
CA SER A 134 7.36 -4.95 6.27
C SER A 134 7.39 -6.46 6.50
N ILE A 135 7.95 -7.21 5.57
CA ILE A 135 8.10 -8.66 5.66
C ILE A 135 9.45 -8.99 6.29
N PRO A 136 9.51 -9.51 7.53
CA PRO A 136 10.78 -9.77 8.20
C PRO A 136 11.30 -11.19 7.96
N SER A 137 10.45 -12.14 7.55
CA SER A 137 10.77 -13.57 7.48
C SER A 137 10.66 -14.14 6.08
N ALA A 138 11.27 -15.30 5.87
CA ALA A 138 11.27 -16.04 4.62
C ALA A 138 10.06 -17.00 4.47
N SER A 139 9.13 -17.03 5.45
CA SER A 139 8.08 -18.04 5.54
C SER A 139 7.08 -18.04 4.38
N ASP A 140 7.01 -16.96 3.62
CA ASP A 140 6.06 -16.79 2.53
C ASP A 140 6.78 -16.58 1.18
N MET A 141 8.07 -16.96 1.10
CA MET A 141 8.81 -17.08 -0.14
C MET A 141 8.20 -18.17 -1.02
N PRO A 142 8.16 -17.99 -2.34
CA PRO A 142 8.74 -16.92 -3.14
C PRO A 142 7.79 -15.72 -3.32
N THR A 143 6.57 -15.78 -2.82
CA THR A 143 5.55 -14.75 -3.02
C THR A 143 5.96 -13.45 -2.33
N LEU A 144 6.36 -13.52 -1.06
CA LEU A 144 6.85 -12.38 -0.29
C LEU A 144 8.28 -12.66 0.17
N LEU A 145 9.15 -11.67 0.00
CA LEU A 145 10.56 -11.76 0.37
C LEU A 145 10.86 -10.94 1.62
N PRO A 146 11.84 -11.39 2.44
CA PRO A 146 12.35 -10.53 3.51
C PRO A 146 12.78 -9.16 2.99
N GLY A 147 12.28 -8.10 3.63
CA GLY A 147 12.53 -6.73 3.23
C GLY A 147 11.49 -6.14 2.26
N ASP A 148 10.55 -6.94 1.75
CA ASP A 148 9.41 -6.40 1.01
C ASP A 148 8.51 -5.57 1.93
N TYR A 149 7.91 -4.52 1.36
CA TYR A 149 6.84 -3.76 1.99
C TYR A 149 5.55 -3.96 1.23
N ILE A 150 4.51 -4.38 1.93
CA ILE A 150 3.22 -4.74 1.36
C ILE A 150 2.11 -3.78 1.77
N GLY A 151 1.17 -3.56 0.86
CA GLY A 151 -0.09 -2.90 1.12
C GLY A 151 -1.18 -3.92 1.43
N VAL A 152 -1.81 -3.75 2.58
CA VAL A 152 -2.88 -4.62 3.10
C VAL A 152 -4.19 -3.85 3.09
N ASP A 153 -5.18 -4.40 2.40
CA ASP A 153 -6.55 -3.88 2.36
C ASP A 153 -7.29 -4.25 3.64
N VAL A 154 -7.62 -3.25 4.46
CA VAL A 154 -8.34 -3.41 5.73
C VAL A 154 -9.76 -2.84 5.68
N ARG A 155 -10.28 -2.51 4.48
CA ARG A 155 -11.60 -1.88 4.31
C ARG A 155 -12.79 -2.78 4.63
N ARG A 156 -12.56 -4.08 4.71
CA ARG A 156 -13.62 -5.08 4.92
C ARG A 156 -13.26 -6.00 6.08
N PRO A 157 -13.22 -5.46 7.31
CA PRO A 157 -12.99 -6.31 8.47
C PRO A 157 -14.13 -7.33 8.59
N GLY A 158 -13.80 -8.59 8.85
CA GLY A 158 -14.78 -9.67 9.03
C GLY A 158 -15.39 -10.23 7.74
N VAL A 159 -15.02 -9.76 6.55
CA VAL A 159 -15.32 -10.47 5.31
C VAL A 159 -14.43 -11.70 5.23
N ALA A 160 -15.03 -12.87 5.11
CA ALA A 160 -14.31 -14.12 5.00
C ALA A 160 -13.37 -14.09 3.79
N PRO A 161 -12.06 -14.30 3.99
CA PRO A 161 -11.11 -14.41 2.90
C PRO A 161 -11.43 -15.59 1.99
N ALA A 162 -10.98 -15.50 0.75
CA ALA A 162 -11.11 -16.57 -0.23
C ALA A 162 -9.84 -17.44 -0.27
N TYR A 163 -9.97 -18.64 -0.87
CA TYR A 163 -8.79 -19.45 -1.18
C TYR A 163 -7.72 -18.64 -1.90
N GLY A 164 -6.48 -18.76 -1.45
CA GLY A 164 -5.32 -18.12 -2.04
C GLY A 164 -5.08 -16.67 -1.59
N ASP A 165 -5.96 -16.09 -0.78
CA ASP A 165 -5.69 -14.76 -0.21
C ASP A 165 -4.53 -14.85 0.79
N MET A 166 -3.58 -13.92 0.67
CA MET A 166 -2.55 -13.70 1.69
C MET A 166 -3.14 -12.79 2.77
N VAL A 167 -3.41 -13.35 3.95
CA VAL A 167 -4.08 -12.63 5.03
C VAL A 167 -3.12 -12.22 6.13
N VAL A 168 -3.29 -10.99 6.61
CA VAL A 168 -2.62 -10.51 7.83
C VAL A 168 -3.59 -10.68 8.99
N PHE A 169 -3.12 -11.29 10.06
CA PHE A 169 -3.96 -11.65 11.21
C PHE A 169 -3.16 -11.71 12.51
N ARG A 170 -3.86 -11.81 13.63
CA ARG A 170 -3.28 -12.05 14.97
C ARG A 170 -3.67 -13.42 15.47
N LEU A 171 -2.70 -14.14 16.04
CA LEU A 171 -3.00 -15.39 16.73
C LEU A 171 -3.59 -15.09 18.10
N PRO A 172 -4.57 -15.91 18.56
CA PRO A 172 -5.07 -15.80 19.93
C PRO A 172 -3.98 -16.00 20.98
N ALA A 173 -3.00 -16.87 20.70
CA ALA A 173 -1.87 -17.16 21.59
C ALA A 173 -0.80 -16.05 21.59
N ASP A 174 -0.75 -15.20 20.54
CA ASP A 174 0.23 -14.13 20.41
C ASP A 174 -0.42 -12.88 19.75
N PRO A 175 -1.26 -12.16 20.49
CA PRO A 175 -2.01 -11.02 19.95
C PRO A 175 -1.16 -9.76 19.70
N GLN A 176 0.11 -9.77 20.07
CA GLN A 176 1.03 -8.64 19.88
C GLN A 176 1.74 -8.68 18.53
N VAL A 177 1.74 -9.84 17.85
CA VAL A 177 2.42 -10.05 16.58
C VAL A 177 1.41 -10.22 15.46
N ASP A 178 1.59 -9.45 14.39
CA ASP A 178 0.81 -9.59 13.17
C ASP A 178 1.53 -10.62 12.26
N TYR A 179 0.84 -11.71 11.94
CA TYR A 179 1.30 -12.79 11.05
C TYR A 179 0.73 -12.60 9.65
N ILE A 180 1.42 -13.14 8.66
CA ILE A 180 0.90 -13.24 7.29
C ILE A 180 1.06 -14.65 6.78
N LYS A 181 -0.03 -15.22 6.17
CA LYS A 181 -0.04 -16.56 5.57
C LYS A 181 -1.08 -16.63 4.47
N ARG A 182 -0.96 -17.66 3.62
CA ARG A 182 -1.91 -17.95 2.55
C ARG A 182 -3.08 -18.80 3.05
N VAL A 183 -4.30 -18.42 2.70
CA VAL A 183 -5.52 -19.18 2.99
C VAL A 183 -5.59 -20.39 2.04
N VAL A 184 -5.58 -21.58 2.63
CA VAL A 184 -5.67 -22.86 1.90
C VAL A 184 -6.94 -23.63 2.26
N GLY A 185 -7.46 -23.47 3.47
CA GLY A 185 -8.72 -24.07 3.90
C GLY A 185 -9.70 -23.05 4.45
N LEU A 186 -10.96 -23.20 4.08
CA LEU A 186 -12.10 -22.39 4.52
C LEU A 186 -12.91 -23.15 5.57
N PRO A 187 -13.84 -22.50 6.32
CA PRO A 187 -14.71 -23.18 7.28
C PRO A 187 -15.40 -24.42 6.71
N GLY A 188 -15.25 -25.54 7.40
CA GLY A 188 -15.81 -26.84 7.00
C GLY A 188 -14.96 -27.66 6.02
N ASP A 189 -13.83 -27.15 5.57
CA ASP A 189 -12.93 -27.92 4.72
C ASP A 189 -12.14 -28.96 5.51
N HIS A 190 -11.81 -30.05 4.83
CA HIS A 190 -10.85 -31.05 5.27
C HIS A 190 -9.51 -30.83 4.60
N VAL A 191 -8.47 -30.56 5.36
CA VAL A 191 -7.11 -30.28 4.85
C VAL A 191 -6.15 -31.35 5.36
N GLN A 192 -5.35 -31.91 4.47
CA GLN A 192 -4.29 -32.83 4.85
C GLN A 192 -3.06 -32.66 3.97
N MET A 193 -1.88 -32.79 4.54
CA MET A 193 -0.65 -32.93 3.77
C MET A 193 -0.33 -34.39 3.57
N ARG A 194 -0.06 -34.80 2.34
CA ARG A 194 0.44 -36.13 1.99
C ARG A 194 1.61 -35.99 1.02
N GLN A 195 2.79 -36.40 1.45
CA GLN A 195 4.02 -36.31 0.67
C GLN A 195 4.24 -34.87 0.10
N GLY A 196 4.02 -33.86 0.92
CA GLY A 196 4.14 -32.44 0.53
C GLY A 196 2.99 -31.88 -0.31
N VAL A 197 2.05 -32.71 -0.76
CA VAL A 197 0.88 -32.28 -1.53
C VAL A 197 -0.28 -31.98 -0.60
N VAL A 198 -0.92 -30.83 -0.81
CA VAL A 198 -2.15 -30.47 -0.10
C VAL A 198 -3.32 -31.28 -0.66
N TYR A 199 -4.00 -31.99 0.22
CA TYR A 199 -5.29 -32.60 -0.05
C TYR A 199 -6.37 -31.72 0.57
N LEU A 200 -7.28 -31.23 -0.27
CA LEU A 200 -8.41 -30.41 0.14
C LEU A 200 -9.71 -31.18 -0.16
N ASN A 201 -10.51 -31.43 0.87
CA ASN A 201 -11.73 -32.24 0.79
C ASN A 201 -11.47 -33.59 0.11
N HIS A 202 -10.43 -34.28 0.59
CA HIS A 202 -9.95 -35.61 0.16
C HIS A 202 -9.39 -35.67 -1.28
N LYS A 203 -9.26 -34.52 -1.97
CA LYS A 203 -8.72 -34.44 -3.32
C LYS A 203 -7.39 -33.71 -3.33
N PRO A 204 -6.34 -34.23 -3.99
CA PRO A 204 -5.11 -33.47 -4.13
C PRO A 204 -5.36 -32.21 -4.96
N ILE A 205 -4.83 -31.06 -4.53
CA ILE A 205 -4.79 -29.90 -5.40
C ILE A 205 -3.77 -30.13 -6.51
N PRO A 206 -4.01 -29.63 -7.74
CA PRO A 206 -3.03 -29.70 -8.81
C PRO A 206 -1.72 -29.05 -8.40
N ARG A 207 -0.62 -29.79 -8.55
CA ARG A 207 0.73 -29.35 -8.22
C ARG A 207 1.68 -29.74 -9.34
N GLU A 208 2.35 -28.75 -9.92
CA GLU A 208 3.26 -28.92 -11.05
C GLU A 208 4.67 -28.45 -10.66
N PRO A 209 5.74 -29.20 -11.02
CA PRO A 209 7.09 -28.72 -10.85
C PRO A 209 7.31 -27.42 -11.64
N ALA A 210 7.88 -26.40 -11.00
CA ALA A 210 8.16 -25.12 -11.64
C ALA A 210 9.67 -24.83 -11.74
N GLY A 211 10.49 -25.86 -11.58
CA GLY A 211 11.94 -25.79 -11.65
C GLY A 211 12.61 -25.52 -10.30
N LEU A 212 13.85 -25.08 -10.34
CA LEU A 212 14.56 -24.58 -9.16
C LEU A 212 14.21 -23.08 -9.00
N SER A 213 13.98 -22.67 -7.77
CA SER A 213 13.75 -21.26 -7.49
C SER A 213 14.92 -20.42 -8.00
N ILE A 214 14.65 -19.32 -8.70
CA ILE A 214 15.65 -18.33 -9.13
C ILE A 214 16.42 -17.78 -7.92
N MET A 215 15.86 -17.90 -6.73
CA MET A 215 16.48 -17.55 -5.46
C MET A 215 17.54 -18.56 -4.98
N SER A 216 17.76 -19.66 -5.73
CA SER A 216 18.85 -20.60 -5.48
C SER A 216 20.26 -20.01 -5.71
N SER A 217 20.34 -18.77 -6.15
CA SER A 217 21.62 -18.06 -6.34
C SER A 217 22.34 -17.66 -5.06
N THR A 218 21.66 -17.73 -3.90
CA THR A 218 22.31 -17.58 -2.61
C THR A 218 22.60 -18.96 -2.02
N PRO A 219 23.78 -19.17 -1.40
CA PRO A 219 24.15 -20.46 -0.79
C PRO A 219 23.12 -20.98 0.24
N ALA A 220 22.37 -20.10 0.88
CA ALA A 220 21.33 -20.44 1.84
C ALA A 220 20.06 -21.05 1.21
N ASN A 221 19.82 -20.81 -0.09
CA ASN A 221 18.63 -21.24 -0.81
C ASN A 221 18.94 -22.30 -1.91
N ALA A 222 20.16 -22.79 -1.93
CA ALA A 222 20.58 -23.84 -2.86
C ALA A 222 19.85 -25.15 -2.49
N GLY A 223 18.88 -25.56 -3.33
CA GLY A 223 18.18 -26.82 -3.16
C GLY A 223 16.66 -26.72 -2.99
N PHE A 224 16.08 -25.51 -2.95
CA PHE A 224 14.63 -25.39 -2.91
C PHE A 224 14.01 -25.81 -4.24
N LYS A 225 13.15 -26.82 -4.19
CA LYS A 225 12.25 -27.18 -5.28
C LYS A 225 11.08 -26.21 -5.28
N GLN A 226 10.75 -25.69 -6.44
CA GLN A 226 9.60 -24.81 -6.62
C GLN A 226 8.48 -25.58 -7.33
N TYR A 227 7.29 -25.44 -6.79
CA TYR A 227 6.09 -26.01 -7.38
C TYR A 227 5.04 -24.91 -7.59
N ARG A 228 4.19 -25.10 -8.60
CA ARG A 228 3.00 -24.30 -8.82
C ARG A 228 1.80 -25.10 -8.34
N GLU A 229 1.06 -24.56 -7.40
CA GLU A 229 -0.18 -25.14 -6.89
C GLU A 229 -1.40 -24.37 -7.41
N THR A 230 -2.50 -25.08 -7.61
CA THR A 230 -3.77 -24.50 -8.09
C THR A 230 -4.88 -24.82 -7.09
N LEU A 231 -5.52 -23.79 -6.53
CA LEU A 231 -6.62 -23.93 -5.60
C LEU A 231 -7.96 -24.10 -6.33
N PRO A 232 -9.04 -24.56 -5.65
CA PRO A 232 -10.33 -24.84 -6.27
C PRO A 232 -10.97 -23.68 -7.02
N ASN A 233 -10.66 -22.44 -6.62
CA ASN A 233 -11.13 -21.23 -7.29
C ASN A 233 -10.32 -20.84 -8.53
N GLY A 234 -9.36 -21.67 -8.95
CA GLY A 234 -8.49 -21.44 -10.11
C GLY A 234 -7.28 -20.54 -9.84
N ARG A 235 -7.11 -20.01 -8.61
CA ARG A 235 -5.90 -19.25 -8.28
C ARG A 235 -4.68 -20.15 -8.22
N THR A 236 -3.59 -19.68 -8.81
CA THR A 236 -2.30 -20.37 -8.84
C THR A 236 -1.27 -19.56 -8.06
N TYR A 237 -0.36 -20.24 -7.40
CA TYR A 237 0.75 -19.62 -6.67
C TYR A 237 1.94 -20.58 -6.62
N PHE A 238 3.10 -20.03 -6.29
CA PHE A 238 4.32 -20.82 -6.16
C PHE A 238 4.59 -21.13 -4.69
N VAL A 239 5.09 -22.35 -4.46
CA VAL A 239 5.55 -22.80 -3.14
C VAL A 239 6.98 -23.29 -3.22
N LEU A 240 7.72 -23.14 -2.13
CA LEU A 240 9.06 -23.69 -1.97
C LEU A 240 9.04 -24.88 -1.02
N GLU A 241 9.83 -25.88 -1.35
CA GLU A 241 10.05 -27.08 -0.56
C GLU A 241 11.54 -27.46 -0.60
N MET A 242 12.13 -27.64 0.55
CA MET A 242 13.55 -27.95 0.68
C MET A 242 13.79 -29.46 0.79
N SER A 243 12.87 -30.16 1.44
CA SER A 243 13.01 -31.59 1.73
C SER A 243 11.73 -32.37 1.48
N ASP A 244 11.83 -33.46 0.74
CA ASP A 244 10.71 -34.40 0.53
C ASP A 244 10.34 -35.14 1.84
N ASN A 245 11.21 -35.15 2.86
CA ASN A 245 11.07 -35.91 4.09
C ASN A 245 10.80 -35.03 5.32
N SER A 246 10.31 -33.82 5.16
CA SER A 246 9.92 -32.99 6.29
C SER A 246 8.75 -33.62 7.05
N ALA A 247 8.82 -33.59 8.39
CA ALA A 247 7.76 -34.15 9.24
C ALA A 247 6.39 -33.50 9.00
N ILE A 248 6.38 -32.25 8.55
CA ILE A 248 5.16 -31.51 8.24
C ILE A 248 4.62 -31.75 6.82
N ASN A 249 5.30 -32.59 6.02
CA ASN A 249 4.84 -33.02 4.69
C ASN A 249 3.82 -34.17 4.77
N ASN A 250 3.64 -34.79 5.92
CA ASN A 250 2.64 -35.80 6.19
C ASN A 250 1.92 -35.47 7.50
N THR A 251 0.67 -35.10 7.43
CA THR A 251 -0.12 -34.69 8.59
C THR A 251 -1.33 -35.60 8.81
N ILE A 252 -1.94 -35.47 9.99
CA ILE A 252 -3.31 -35.91 10.17
C ILE A 252 -4.24 -35.08 9.27
N GLU A 253 -5.47 -35.50 9.12
CA GLU A 253 -6.51 -34.67 8.50
C GLU A 253 -7.01 -33.63 9.50
N TYR A 254 -7.13 -32.42 9.05
CA TYR A 254 -7.63 -31.26 9.81
C TYR A 254 -9.01 -30.87 9.27
N GLU A 255 -10.01 -30.87 10.11
CA GLU A 255 -11.31 -30.26 9.81
C GLU A 255 -11.29 -28.80 10.26
N VAL A 256 -11.49 -27.88 9.33
CA VAL A 256 -11.44 -26.44 9.63
C VAL A 256 -12.71 -26.03 10.37
N PRO A 257 -12.61 -25.53 11.62
CA PRO A 257 -13.78 -25.15 12.40
C PRO A 257 -14.61 -24.05 11.72
N PRO A 258 -15.90 -23.91 12.08
CA PRO A 258 -16.69 -22.74 11.73
C PRO A 258 -15.95 -21.46 12.13
N ASP A 259 -16.07 -20.41 11.29
CA ASP A 259 -15.46 -19.09 11.52
C ASP A 259 -13.93 -19.09 11.64
N SER A 260 -13.27 -20.14 11.15
CA SER A 260 -11.82 -20.28 11.16
C SER A 260 -11.26 -20.53 9.77
N LEU A 261 -9.97 -20.26 9.60
CA LEU A 261 -9.21 -20.49 8.39
C LEU A 261 -8.06 -21.46 8.67
N PHE A 262 -7.71 -22.26 7.66
CA PHE A 262 -6.47 -23.02 7.64
C PHE A 262 -5.49 -22.31 6.70
N VAL A 263 -4.35 -21.91 7.20
CA VAL A 263 -3.38 -21.12 6.47
C VAL A 263 -2.04 -21.81 6.39
N LEU A 264 -1.34 -21.63 5.28
CA LEU A 264 0.02 -22.15 5.05
C LEU A 264 0.95 -21.04 4.62
N GLY A 265 2.23 -21.16 4.97
CA GLY A 265 3.29 -20.38 4.33
C GLY A 265 3.64 -20.97 2.98
N ASP A 266 4.01 -20.11 2.04
CA ASP A 266 4.43 -20.54 0.70
C ASP A 266 5.81 -21.22 0.73
N ASN A 267 6.66 -20.89 1.71
CA ASN A 267 7.88 -21.62 2.04
C ASN A 267 7.54 -22.77 3.00
N ARG A 268 7.14 -23.89 2.44
CA ARG A 268 6.53 -25.02 3.15
C ARG A 268 7.37 -25.57 4.30
N ASP A 269 8.68 -25.61 4.15
CA ASP A 269 9.58 -26.18 5.16
C ASP A 269 10.11 -25.14 6.17
N ASP A 270 9.91 -23.84 5.89
CA ASP A 270 10.33 -22.74 6.78
C ASP A 270 9.13 -21.85 7.16
N SER A 271 8.03 -22.49 7.56
CA SER A 271 6.81 -21.80 7.97
C SER A 271 6.22 -22.36 9.25
N LEU A 272 5.97 -21.47 10.20
CA LEU A 272 5.09 -21.72 11.34
C LEU A 272 3.67 -21.40 10.88
N ASP A 273 2.80 -22.42 10.74
CA ASP A 273 1.46 -22.29 10.19
C ASP A 273 0.46 -23.32 10.74
N SER A 274 -0.73 -23.40 10.17
CA SER A 274 -1.84 -24.20 10.70
C SER A 274 -1.58 -25.70 10.78
N ARG A 275 -0.53 -26.22 10.15
CA ARG A 275 -0.10 -27.62 10.33
C ARG A 275 0.34 -27.93 11.73
N LEU A 276 0.70 -26.94 12.51
CA LEU A 276 1.19 -27.04 13.89
C LEU A 276 0.10 -26.62 14.88
N LEU A 277 -0.94 -27.44 15.06
CA LEU A 277 -2.10 -27.12 15.91
C LEU A 277 -1.75 -26.72 17.33
N GLY A 278 -0.69 -27.32 17.91
CA GLY A 278 -0.29 -27.07 19.30
C GLY A 278 0.34 -25.70 19.55
N SER A 279 0.89 -25.06 18.52
CA SER A 279 1.62 -23.79 18.64
C SER A 279 1.06 -22.66 17.79
N PHE A 280 0.38 -22.97 16.68
CA PHE A 280 -0.17 -21.99 15.76
C PHE A 280 -1.68 -22.18 15.60
N GLY A 281 -2.11 -23.32 15.05
CA GLY A 281 -3.51 -23.69 14.93
C GLY A 281 -4.29 -22.99 13.83
N TYR A 282 -5.59 -22.99 13.97
CA TYR A 282 -6.52 -22.31 13.07
C TYR A 282 -6.54 -20.80 13.35
N VAL A 283 -6.81 -20.03 12.31
CA VAL A 283 -6.93 -18.57 12.40
C VAL A 283 -8.40 -18.17 12.43
N PRO A 284 -8.93 -17.64 13.55
CA PRO A 284 -10.28 -17.12 13.59
C PRO A 284 -10.46 -15.98 12.57
N ILE A 285 -11.55 -16.00 11.79
CA ILE A 285 -11.84 -14.95 10.79
C ILE A 285 -11.92 -13.57 11.45
N ALA A 286 -12.43 -13.50 12.68
CA ALA A 286 -12.49 -12.27 13.45
C ALA A 286 -11.11 -11.66 13.76
N ASN A 287 -10.05 -12.46 13.71
CA ASN A 287 -8.68 -12.02 13.96
C ASN A 287 -7.96 -11.54 12.67
N VAL A 288 -8.61 -11.68 11.51
CA VAL A 288 -8.06 -11.20 10.24
C VAL A 288 -8.13 -9.68 10.21
N ILE A 289 -6.96 -9.06 10.06
CA ILE A 289 -6.81 -7.61 9.96
C ILE A 289 -7.11 -7.14 8.53
N GLY A 290 -6.66 -7.91 7.53
CA GLY A 290 -6.88 -7.57 6.14
C GLY A 290 -6.15 -8.53 5.19
N THR A 291 -6.26 -8.23 3.90
CA THR A 291 -5.65 -9.03 2.82
C THR A 291 -4.54 -8.26 2.13
N ALA A 292 -3.37 -8.87 1.99
CA ALA A 292 -2.26 -8.30 1.23
C ALA A 292 -2.62 -8.27 -0.26
N ARG A 293 -2.41 -7.12 -0.92
CA ARG A 293 -2.79 -6.93 -2.33
C ARG A 293 -1.63 -6.55 -3.22
N THR A 294 -0.64 -5.85 -2.69
CA THR A 294 0.45 -5.27 -3.48
C THR A 294 1.75 -5.26 -2.70
N VAL A 295 2.84 -5.62 -3.37
CA VAL A 295 4.20 -5.29 -2.92
C VAL A 295 4.49 -3.89 -3.44
N TYR A 296 4.46 -2.87 -2.59
CA TYR A 296 4.64 -1.50 -3.06
C TYR A 296 6.11 -1.06 -3.08
N TRP A 297 6.96 -1.71 -2.27
CA TRP A 297 8.39 -1.53 -2.30
C TRP A 297 9.12 -2.87 -2.08
N ALA A 298 10.18 -3.10 -2.83
CA ALA A 298 11.03 -4.29 -2.74
C ALA A 298 12.47 -3.92 -3.11
N HIS A 299 13.44 -4.71 -2.66
CA HIS A 299 14.84 -4.55 -3.09
C HIS A 299 15.01 -4.82 -4.59
N ASP A 300 14.23 -5.74 -5.15
CA ASP A 300 14.15 -5.96 -6.59
C ASP A 300 13.12 -5.01 -7.20
N PRO A 301 13.54 -4.04 -8.05
CA PRO A 301 12.63 -3.09 -8.68
C PRO A 301 11.52 -3.74 -9.53
N PHE A 302 11.75 -4.92 -10.08
CA PHE A 302 10.75 -5.65 -10.90
C PHE A 302 9.59 -6.20 -10.07
N ARG A 303 9.76 -6.30 -8.75
CA ARG A 303 8.72 -6.70 -7.81
C ARG A 303 7.88 -5.52 -7.31
N MET A 304 8.40 -4.30 -7.47
CA MET A 304 7.66 -3.11 -7.02
C MET A 304 6.34 -2.96 -7.77
N LEU A 305 5.30 -2.61 -7.03
CA LEU A 305 3.93 -2.45 -7.51
C LEU A 305 3.33 -3.74 -8.10
N SER A 306 3.94 -4.90 -7.87
CA SER A 306 3.37 -6.19 -8.24
C SER A 306 2.18 -6.54 -7.35
N ARG A 307 1.25 -7.33 -7.90
CA ARG A 307 0.17 -7.92 -7.09
C ARG A 307 0.71 -9.06 -6.24
N VAL A 308 0.13 -9.21 -5.06
CA VAL A 308 0.32 -10.39 -4.22
C VAL A 308 -0.71 -11.42 -4.69
N GLU A 309 -0.23 -12.42 -5.43
CA GLU A 309 -1.05 -13.52 -5.98
C GLU A 309 -0.68 -14.84 -5.35
#